data_da4b476f56079447e6f8cb44f6df4496
#
_entry.id   da4b476f56079447e6f8cb44f6df4496
#
_cell.length_a   1.000
_cell.length_b   1.000
_cell.length_c   1.000
_cell.angle_alpha   90.00
_cell.angle_beta   90.00
_cell.angle_gamma   90.00
#
_symmetry.space_group_name_H-M   'P 1'
#
loop_
_entity.id
_entity.type
_entity.pdbx_description
1 polymer ?
#
loop_
_entity_poly.entity_id
_entity_poly.type
_entity_poly.pdbx_seq_one_letter_code
_entity_poly.pdbx_strand_id
1 'polypeptide(L)'
;MNKMVKVILVILLVSGLLITGCAGESNQVAQVGMPAPDFQYQNADGQSTYLSDLRGRPVLINFWQVRCPPCRMEMPYLQQVYEEWSDKGLVVLAINIGESSAQVEAFMQSHDLSLPVLLDAKQAVAQKYNIWRIPTTFFIDKDGIIQEKIVGAFPSKIAIEEKLSKIIT
;
A
#
# COMPACT_ATOMS: atom_id res chain seq x y z
N MET A 1 -48.47 -38.54 6.27
CA MET A 1 -47.74 -37.36 5.83
C MET A 1 -47.77 -37.33 4.30
N ASN A 2 -48.56 -36.41 3.73
CA ASN A 2 -48.90 -36.40 2.30
C ASN A 2 -47.69 -36.13 1.39
N LYS A 3 -47.67 -36.80 0.22
CA LYS A 3 -46.59 -36.60 -0.78
C LYS A 3 -46.34 -35.14 -1.12
N MET A 4 -47.38 -34.29 -1.09
CA MET A 4 -47.28 -32.84 -1.30
C MET A 4 -46.43 -32.14 -0.23
N VAL A 5 -46.58 -32.52 1.06
CA VAL A 5 -45.80 -31.92 2.17
C VAL A 5 -44.31 -32.27 2.04
N LYS A 6 -43.96 -33.48 1.59
CA LYS A 6 -42.58 -33.89 1.33
C LYS A 6 -41.95 -33.11 0.18
N VAL A 7 -42.72 -32.84 -0.88
CA VAL A 7 -42.23 -32.07 -2.04
C VAL A 7 -41.99 -30.59 -1.66
N ILE A 8 -42.90 -29.99 -0.86
CA ILE A 8 -42.75 -28.61 -0.40
C ILE A 8 -41.55 -28.48 0.55
N LEU A 9 -41.33 -29.48 1.44
CA LEU A 9 -40.17 -29.49 2.34
C LEU A 9 -38.83 -29.62 1.57
N VAL A 10 -38.80 -30.40 0.50
CA VAL A 10 -37.61 -30.55 -0.36
C VAL A 10 -37.33 -29.26 -1.16
N ILE A 11 -38.37 -28.57 -1.65
CA ILE A 11 -38.23 -27.30 -2.38
C ILE A 11 -37.73 -26.19 -1.44
N LEU A 12 -38.18 -26.14 -0.19
CA LEU A 12 -37.70 -25.17 0.81
C LEU A 12 -36.27 -25.44 1.27
N LEU A 13 -35.79 -26.70 1.24
CA LEU A 13 -34.42 -27.06 1.57
C LEU A 13 -33.44 -26.75 0.42
N VAL A 14 -33.88 -26.73 -0.83
CA VAL A 14 -33.06 -26.45 -2.00
C VAL A 14 -32.93 -24.94 -2.28
N SER A 15 -33.92 -24.10 -1.86
CA SER A 15 -33.86 -22.65 -2.03
C SER A 15 -32.97 -21.93 -1.00
N GLY A 16 -32.46 -22.63 0.00
CA GLY A 16 -31.62 -22.04 1.06
C GLY A 16 -30.11 -21.99 0.78
N LEU A 17 -29.62 -22.50 -0.37
CA LEU A 17 -28.19 -22.76 -0.54
C LEU A 17 -27.52 -21.98 -1.71
N LEU A 18 -28.04 -20.83 -2.11
CA LEU A 18 -27.42 -20.00 -3.15
C LEU A 18 -27.26 -18.55 -2.69
N ILE A 19 -26.71 -18.34 -1.47
CA ILE A 19 -26.03 -17.09 -1.18
C ILE A 19 -24.53 -17.36 -1.33
N THR A 20 -24.08 -17.60 -2.55
CA THR A 20 -22.69 -17.33 -2.93
C THR A 20 -22.53 -15.82 -2.85
N GLY A 21 -22.03 -15.34 -1.71
CA GLY A 21 -21.56 -13.99 -1.59
C GLY A 21 -20.46 -13.79 -2.63
N CYS A 22 -20.77 -13.07 -3.71
CA CYS A 22 -19.73 -12.42 -4.49
C CYS A 22 -18.98 -11.52 -3.51
N ALA A 23 -17.77 -11.92 -3.13
CA ALA A 23 -16.77 -11.00 -2.64
C ALA A 23 -16.48 -10.06 -3.83
N GLY A 24 -17.28 -9.00 -3.94
CA GLY A 24 -17.03 -7.92 -4.88
C GLY A 24 -15.66 -7.36 -4.52
N GLU A 25 -14.73 -7.34 -5.46
CA GLU A 25 -13.57 -6.44 -5.36
C GLU A 25 -14.15 -5.05 -5.12
N SER A 26 -14.09 -4.62 -3.87
CA SER A 26 -14.47 -3.26 -3.53
C SER A 26 -13.47 -2.37 -4.27
N ASN A 27 -13.98 -1.56 -5.20
CA ASN A 27 -13.20 -0.54 -5.89
C ASN A 27 -12.86 0.55 -4.86
N GLN A 28 -12.00 0.17 -3.92
CA GLN A 28 -11.68 0.94 -2.72
C GLN A 28 -10.70 2.03 -3.12
N VAL A 29 -11.17 3.26 -3.15
CA VAL A 29 -10.34 4.43 -3.46
C VAL A 29 -9.46 4.75 -2.25
N ALA A 30 -8.17 4.95 -2.48
CA ALA A 30 -7.22 5.35 -1.45
C ALA A 30 -7.53 6.77 -0.91
N GLN A 31 -8.28 6.84 0.20
CA GLN A 31 -8.72 8.09 0.84
C GLN A 31 -8.38 8.08 2.33
N VAL A 32 -8.13 9.26 2.88
CA VAL A 32 -7.94 9.47 4.32
C VAL A 32 -9.18 9.02 5.09
N GLY A 33 -8.97 8.30 6.19
CA GLY A 33 -10.02 7.71 7.02
C GLY A 33 -10.53 6.35 6.52
N MET A 34 -10.06 5.85 5.36
CA MET A 34 -10.45 4.56 4.81
C MET A 34 -9.32 3.54 4.89
N PRO A 35 -9.63 2.24 4.90
CA PRO A 35 -8.62 1.21 4.78
C PRO A 35 -7.79 1.41 3.50
N ALA A 36 -6.48 1.23 3.62
CA ALA A 36 -5.58 1.27 2.46
C ALA A 36 -5.92 0.13 1.49
N PRO A 37 -6.05 0.42 0.18
CA PRO A 37 -6.28 -0.61 -0.82
C PRO A 37 -5.18 -1.66 -0.79
N ASP A 38 -5.57 -2.92 -0.60
CA ASP A 38 -4.62 -4.02 -0.48
C ASP A 38 -3.94 -4.34 -1.83
N PHE A 39 -2.66 -4.73 -1.78
CA PHE A 39 -1.91 -5.19 -2.95
C PHE A 39 -0.84 -6.19 -2.54
N GLN A 40 -0.51 -7.08 -3.46
CA GLN A 40 0.56 -8.05 -3.29
C GLN A 40 1.90 -7.46 -3.75
N TYR A 41 2.96 -7.75 -3.00
CA TYR A 41 4.34 -7.38 -3.34
C TYR A 41 5.32 -8.46 -2.88
N GLN A 42 6.57 -8.36 -3.31
CA GLN A 42 7.66 -9.19 -2.78
C GLN A 42 8.39 -8.41 -1.66
N ASN A 43 8.54 -9.05 -0.49
CA ASN A 43 9.32 -8.50 0.60
C ASN A 43 10.83 -8.61 0.34
N ALA A 44 11.67 -8.14 1.28
CA ALA A 44 13.13 -8.19 1.15
C ALA A 44 13.69 -9.62 1.00
N ASP A 45 12.97 -10.64 1.50
CA ASP A 45 13.34 -12.05 1.38
C ASP A 45 12.86 -12.69 0.07
N GLY A 46 12.26 -11.91 -0.83
CA GLY A 46 11.68 -12.37 -2.10
C GLY A 46 10.36 -13.14 -1.96
N GLN A 47 9.75 -13.13 -0.77
CA GLN A 47 8.47 -13.80 -0.53
C GLN A 47 7.32 -12.88 -0.93
N SER A 48 6.29 -13.46 -1.56
CA SER A 48 5.04 -12.75 -1.83
C SER A 48 4.28 -12.51 -0.53
N THR A 49 3.93 -11.26 -0.29
CA THR A 49 3.14 -10.82 0.87
C THR A 49 2.14 -9.75 0.44
N TYR A 50 1.18 -9.43 1.28
CA TYR A 50 0.18 -8.40 1.04
C TYR A 50 0.42 -7.19 1.97
N LEU A 51 -0.04 -6.01 1.56
CA LEU A 51 -0.05 -4.84 2.44
C LEU A 51 -0.84 -5.14 3.73
N SER A 52 -1.93 -5.88 3.62
CA SER A 52 -2.76 -6.29 4.77
C SER A 52 -2.03 -7.15 5.81
N ASP A 53 -0.95 -7.85 5.43
CA ASP A 53 -0.12 -8.64 6.35
C ASP A 53 0.73 -7.76 7.26
N LEU A 54 0.82 -6.46 6.98
CA LEU A 54 1.53 -5.48 7.79
C LEU A 54 0.68 -4.90 8.94
N ARG A 55 -0.56 -5.39 9.13
CA ARG A 55 -1.39 -4.98 10.27
C ARG A 55 -0.62 -5.12 11.59
N GLY A 56 -0.83 -4.17 12.50
CA GLY A 56 -0.06 -4.04 13.73
C GLY A 56 1.21 -3.18 13.60
N ARG A 57 1.56 -2.77 12.38
CA ARG A 57 2.72 -1.90 12.09
C ARG A 57 2.27 -0.65 11.32
N PRO A 58 2.79 0.54 11.66
CA PRO A 58 2.58 1.73 10.84
C PRO A 58 3.33 1.58 9.51
N VAL A 59 2.73 2.09 8.42
CA VAL A 59 3.29 2.00 7.07
C VAL A 59 3.33 3.38 6.41
N LEU A 60 4.47 3.70 5.80
CA LEU A 60 4.64 4.84 4.89
C LEU A 60 4.79 4.29 3.47
N ILE A 61 3.85 4.66 2.58
CA ILE A 61 3.95 4.33 1.15
C ILE A 61 4.27 5.61 0.39
N ASN A 62 5.35 5.61 -0.38
CA ASN A 62 5.72 6.72 -1.26
C ASN A 62 5.73 6.27 -2.72
N PHE A 63 5.00 6.97 -3.59
CA PHE A 63 4.97 6.74 -5.04
C PHE A 63 5.89 7.71 -5.74
N TRP A 64 6.84 7.19 -6.54
CA TRP A 64 7.92 7.98 -7.12
C TRP A 64 8.43 7.46 -8.47
N GLN A 65 9.29 8.23 -9.13
CA GLN A 65 10.06 7.83 -10.32
C GLN A 65 11.47 8.44 -10.30
N VAL A 66 12.43 7.76 -10.90
CA VAL A 66 13.81 8.24 -11.08
C VAL A 66 13.85 9.55 -11.89
N ARG A 67 13.02 9.65 -12.93
CA ARG A 67 12.94 10.85 -13.79
C ARG A 67 12.17 12.03 -13.18
N CYS A 68 11.65 11.91 -11.97
CA CYS A 68 10.88 12.96 -11.28
C CYS A 68 11.82 13.80 -10.39
N PRO A 69 12.17 15.04 -10.73
CA PRO A 69 13.10 15.85 -9.94
C PRO A 69 12.67 16.06 -8.49
N PRO A 70 11.39 16.42 -8.17
CA PRO A 70 10.99 16.57 -6.77
C PRO A 70 11.04 15.24 -6.00
N CYS A 71 10.76 14.09 -6.66
CA CYS A 71 10.90 12.78 -6.02
C CYS A 71 12.36 12.52 -5.61
N ARG A 72 13.31 12.78 -6.50
CA ARG A 72 14.74 12.62 -6.23
C ARG A 72 15.22 13.46 -5.06
N MET A 73 14.66 14.67 -4.89
CA MET A 73 15.02 15.58 -3.80
C MET A 73 14.60 15.05 -2.42
N GLU A 74 13.47 14.35 -2.32
CA GLU A 74 12.99 13.83 -1.04
C GLU A 74 13.55 12.46 -0.67
N MET A 75 14.07 11.67 -1.64
CA MET A 75 14.56 10.30 -1.37
C MET A 75 15.61 10.23 -0.24
N PRO A 76 16.58 11.16 -0.10
CA PRO A 76 17.50 11.16 1.03
C PRO A 76 16.81 11.34 2.39
N TYR A 77 15.70 12.08 2.45
CA TYR A 77 14.92 12.26 3.68
C TYR A 77 14.13 11.00 4.02
N LEU A 78 13.58 10.32 3.01
CA LEU A 78 12.94 9.01 3.19
C LEU A 78 13.93 7.94 3.64
N GLN A 79 15.17 7.96 3.12
CA GLN A 79 16.25 7.10 3.59
C GLN A 79 16.55 7.31 5.09
N GLN A 80 16.70 8.56 5.53
CA GLN A 80 16.94 8.88 6.93
C GLN A 80 15.79 8.44 7.83
N VAL A 81 14.55 8.59 7.37
CA VAL A 81 13.35 8.08 8.09
C VAL A 81 13.39 6.57 8.17
N TYR A 82 13.69 5.88 7.07
CA TYR A 82 13.81 4.43 7.05
C TYR A 82 14.87 3.94 8.07
N GLU A 83 16.08 4.52 8.06
CA GLU A 83 17.17 4.16 8.98
C GLU A 83 16.80 4.36 10.45
N GLU A 84 16.10 5.45 10.77
CA GLU A 84 15.79 5.76 12.16
C GLU A 84 14.55 5.02 12.69
N TRP A 85 13.56 4.75 11.85
CA TRP A 85 12.25 4.30 12.29
C TRP A 85 11.94 2.82 11.97
N SER A 86 12.70 2.16 11.09
CA SER A 86 12.46 0.74 10.75
C SER A 86 12.60 -0.17 11.97
N ASP A 87 13.62 0.03 12.80
CA ASP A 87 13.84 -0.73 14.04
C ASP A 87 12.78 -0.41 15.12
N LYS A 88 12.07 0.72 14.98
CA LYS A 88 10.94 1.13 15.82
C LYS A 88 9.60 0.62 15.29
N GLY A 89 9.63 -0.20 14.24
CA GLY A 89 8.46 -0.89 13.67
C GLY A 89 7.82 -0.23 12.46
N LEU A 90 8.27 0.97 12.02
CA LEU A 90 7.77 1.59 10.78
C LEU A 90 8.16 0.75 9.56
N VAL A 91 7.21 0.52 8.67
CA VAL A 91 7.47 -0.03 7.33
C VAL A 91 7.49 1.11 6.33
N VAL A 92 8.57 1.23 5.55
CA VAL A 92 8.66 2.17 4.44
C VAL A 92 8.64 1.39 3.13
N LEU A 93 7.70 1.71 2.24
CA LEU A 93 7.54 1.11 0.92
C LEU A 93 7.64 2.20 -0.15
N ALA A 94 8.80 2.33 -0.80
CA ALA A 94 8.97 3.25 -1.92
C ALA A 94 8.56 2.56 -3.22
N ILE A 95 7.38 2.89 -3.76
CA ILE A 95 6.82 2.26 -4.95
C ILE A 95 7.24 3.04 -6.20
N ASN A 96 8.13 2.45 -7.00
CA ASN A 96 8.57 3.04 -8.26
C ASN A 96 7.59 2.70 -9.38
N ILE A 97 7.11 3.72 -10.09
CA ILE A 97 6.04 3.58 -11.09
C ILE A 97 6.63 3.48 -12.50
N GLY A 98 6.45 2.31 -13.14
CA GLY A 98 6.62 2.15 -14.59
C GLY A 98 8.05 2.25 -15.12
N GLU A 99 9.07 2.15 -14.26
CA GLU A 99 10.48 2.14 -14.66
C GLU A 99 11.08 0.73 -14.50
N SER A 100 12.18 0.44 -15.18
CA SER A 100 12.86 -0.85 -15.11
C SER A 100 13.69 -0.99 -13.83
N SER A 101 13.91 -2.24 -13.38
CA SER A 101 14.78 -2.52 -12.23
C SER A 101 16.18 -1.92 -12.41
N ALA A 102 16.77 -2.06 -13.60
CA ALA A 102 18.10 -1.51 -13.89
C ALA A 102 18.20 0.00 -13.70
N GLN A 103 17.16 0.77 -14.12
CA GLN A 103 17.12 2.22 -13.90
C GLN A 103 17.03 2.58 -12.42
N VAL A 104 16.16 1.87 -11.69
CA VAL A 104 15.95 2.09 -10.26
C VAL A 104 17.19 1.70 -9.46
N GLU A 105 17.77 0.53 -9.71
CA GLU A 105 18.99 0.05 -9.05
C GLU A 105 20.17 1.01 -9.26
N ALA A 106 20.40 1.46 -10.50
CA ALA A 106 21.45 2.43 -10.81
C ALA A 106 21.26 3.75 -10.05
N PHE A 107 20.01 4.23 -9.92
CA PHE A 107 19.70 5.42 -9.15
C PHE A 107 19.97 5.20 -7.66
N MET A 108 19.47 4.11 -7.08
CA MET A 108 19.64 3.79 -5.66
C MET A 108 21.13 3.69 -5.30
N GLN A 109 21.93 2.98 -6.11
CA GLN A 109 23.38 2.84 -5.92
C GLN A 109 24.11 4.19 -6.04
N SER A 110 23.78 5.01 -7.04
CA SER A 110 24.46 6.29 -7.26
C SER A 110 24.15 7.36 -6.20
N HIS A 111 23.16 7.12 -5.33
CA HIS A 111 22.75 8.04 -4.26
C HIS A 111 22.86 7.42 -2.85
N ASP A 112 23.54 6.25 -2.73
CA ASP A 112 23.73 5.51 -1.47
C ASP A 112 22.39 5.27 -0.72
N LEU A 113 21.34 4.90 -1.46
CA LEU A 113 20.01 4.62 -0.92
C LEU A 113 19.80 3.12 -0.73
N SER A 114 19.29 2.72 0.44
CA SER A 114 19.04 1.33 0.83
C SER A 114 17.60 1.06 1.29
N LEU A 115 16.74 2.10 1.33
CA LEU A 115 15.33 1.90 1.68
C LEU A 115 14.65 0.94 0.69
N PRO A 116 13.67 0.12 1.14
CA PRO A 116 13.02 -0.86 0.29
C PRO A 116 12.26 -0.21 -0.87
N VAL A 117 12.53 -0.66 -2.10
CA VAL A 117 11.84 -0.21 -3.31
C VAL A 117 11.04 -1.36 -3.90
N LEU A 118 9.77 -1.08 -4.20
CA LEU A 118 8.87 -1.97 -4.94
C LEU A 118 8.71 -1.46 -6.37
N LEU A 119 8.82 -2.37 -7.35
CA LEU A 119 8.66 -2.04 -8.76
C LEU A 119 7.21 -2.25 -9.20
N ASP A 120 6.49 -1.19 -9.45
CA ASP A 120 5.16 -1.20 -10.07
C ASP A 120 5.25 -0.97 -11.58
N ALA A 121 5.94 -1.90 -12.28
CA ALA A 121 6.22 -1.78 -13.72
C ALA A 121 4.96 -1.68 -14.59
N LYS A 122 3.86 -2.29 -14.15
CA LYS A 122 2.57 -2.27 -14.84
C LYS A 122 1.63 -1.15 -14.34
N GLN A 123 2.08 -0.37 -13.37
CA GLN A 123 1.32 0.73 -12.75
C GLN A 123 0.00 0.26 -12.07
N ALA A 124 -0.09 -1.02 -11.72
CA ALA A 124 -1.30 -1.60 -11.14
C ALA A 124 -1.59 -1.06 -9.74
N VAL A 125 -0.54 -0.91 -8.91
CA VAL A 125 -0.67 -0.34 -7.56
C VAL A 125 -0.94 1.16 -7.66
N ALA A 126 -0.24 1.88 -8.53
CA ALA A 126 -0.47 3.30 -8.76
C ALA A 126 -1.90 3.60 -9.22
N GLN A 127 -2.47 2.78 -10.11
CA GLN A 127 -3.87 2.88 -10.54
C GLN A 127 -4.84 2.62 -9.38
N LYS A 128 -4.60 1.56 -8.59
CA LYS A 128 -5.40 1.21 -7.42
C LYS A 128 -5.44 2.33 -6.37
N TYR A 129 -4.31 3.05 -6.20
CA TYR A 129 -4.18 4.21 -5.30
C TYR A 129 -4.60 5.53 -5.95
N ASN A 130 -5.07 5.50 -7.19
CA ASN A 130 -5.44 6.68 -7.99
C ASN A 130 -4.32 7.74 -7.98
N ILE A 131 -3.09 7.31 -8.33
CA ILE A 131 -1.92 8.18 -8.39
C ILE A 131 -1.88 8.89 -9.74
N TRP A 132 -2.10 10.19 -9.74
CA TRP A 132 -2.06 11.06 -10.91
C TRP A 132 -0.95 12.11 -10.82
N ARG A 133 -0.30 12.21 -9.69
CA ARG A 133 0.82 13.12 -9.41
C ARG A 133 1.85 12.43 -8.51
N ILE A 134 3.14 12.70 -8.76
CA ILE A 134 4.26 12.22 -7.94
C ILE A 134 5.17 13.38 -7.53
N PRO A 135 5.83 13.29 -6.36
CA PRO A 135 5.64 12.21 -5.40
C PRO A 135 4.27 12.30 -4.71
N THR A 136 3.74 11.16 -4.30
CA THR A 136 2.57 11.09 -3.41
C THR A 136 2.87 10.10 -2.31
N THR A 137 2.65 10.52 -1.05
CA THR A 137 2.94 9.72 0.14
C THR A 137 1.67 9.49 0.95
N PHE A 138 1.47 8.24 1.37
CA PHE A 138 0.41 7.82 2.28
C PHE A 138 1.00 7.40 3.62
N PHE A 139 0.37 7.83 4.69
CA PHE A 139 0.66 7.44 6.07
C PHE A 139 -0.48 6.56 6.56
N ILE A 140 -0.17 5.32 6.90
CA ILE A 140 -1.13 4.26 7.24
C ILE A 140 -0.82 3.80 8.65
N ASP A 141 -1.83 3.77 9.51
CA ASP A 141 -1.66 3.32 10.89
C ASP A 141 -1.61 1.79 11.01
N LYS A 142 -1.43 1.29 12.24
CA LYS A 142 -1.36 -0.13 12.56
C LYS A 142 -2.66 -0.91 12.23
N ASP A 143 -3.80 -0.22 12.17
CA ASP A 143 -5.07 -0.82 11.76
C ASP A 143 -5.23 -0.84 10.24
N GLY A 144 -4.24 -0.28 9.50
CA GLY A 144 -4.20 -0.17 8.05
C GLY A 144 -5.12 0.89 7.49
N ILE A 145 -5.47 1.89 8.29
CA ILE A 145 -6.28 3.04 7.87
C ILE A 145 -5.34 4.16 7.40
N ILE A 146 -5.65 4.76 6.27
CA ILE A 146 -4.92 5.93 5.76
C ILE A 146 -5.22 7.11 6.67
N GLN A 147 -4.23 7.59 7.41
CA GLN A 147 -4.36 8.75 8.29
C GLN A 147 -4.02 10.06 7.57
N GLU A 148 -3.15 10.01 6.57
CA GLU A 148 -2.80 11.18 5.77
C GLU A 148 -2.37 10.80 4.35
N LYS A 149 -2.60 11.72 3.39
CA LYS A 149 -2.12 11.66 2.01
C LYS A 149 -1.49 13.00 1.67
N ILE A 150 -0.21 13.01 1.29
CA ILE A 150 0.52 14.20 0.86
C ILE A 150 0.85 14.07 -0.62
N VAL A 151 0.54 15.10 -1.39
CA VAL A 151 0.90 15.23 -2.82
C VAL A 151 1.96 16.30 -2.96
N GLY A 152 3.15 15.94 -3.41
CA GLY A 152 4.33 16.79 -3.50
C GLY A 152 5.46 16.31 -2.58
N ALA A 153 6.67 16.81 -2.84
CA ALA A 153 7.87 16.41 -2.12
C ALA A 153 7.97 17.04 -0.73
N PHE A 154 8.51 16.29 0.21
CA PHE A 154 8.85 16.80 1.52
C PHE A 154 10.12 17.67 1.45
N PRO A 155 10.14 18.83 2.11
CA PRO A 155 11.30 19.71 2.14
C PRO A 155 12.40 19.25 3.10
N SER A 156 12.10 18.33 4.03
CA SER A 156 13.01 17.82 5.03
C SER A 156 12.51 16.53 5.68
N LYS A 157 13.43 15.81 6.37
CA LYS A 157 13.10 14.67 7.23
C LYS A 157 12.07 15.06 8.32
N ILE A 158 12.24 16.22 8.96
CA ILE A 158 11.34 16.70 10.02
C ILE A 158 9.90 16.81 9.52
N ALA A 159 9.70 17.29 8.28
CA ALA A 159 8.37 17.40 7.70
C ALA A 159 7.71 16.02 7.50
N ILE A 160 8.47 14.95 7.27
CA ILE A 160 7.96 13.57 7.23
C ILE A 160 7.62 13.09 8.64
N GLU A 161 8.50 13.34 9.62
CA GLU A 161 8.33 12.91 11.01
C GLU A 161 7.11 13.54 11.69
N GLU A 162 6.81 14.80 11.38
CA GLU A 162 5.57 15.46 11.83
C GLU A 162 4.32 14.68 11.38
N LYS A 163 4.35 14.06 10.20
CA LYS A 163 3.24 13.23 9.69
C LYS A 163 3.25 11.83 10.30
N LEU A 164 4.42 11.26 10.59
CA LEU A 164 4.54 9.98 11.27
C LEU A 164 3.89 9.98 12.64
N SER A 165 3.88 11.11 13.35
CA SER A 165 3.23 11.23 14.67
C SER A 165 1.75 10.81 14.67
N LYS A 166 1.08 10.84 13.52
CA LYS A 166 -0.33 10.43 13.36
C LYS A 166 -0.52 8.91 13.28
N ILE A 167 0.52 8.15 13.01
CA ILE A 167 0.42 6.70 12.75
C ILE A 167 1.23 5.84 13.73
N ILE A 168 2.07 6.46 14.56
CA ILE A 168 3.00 5.75 15.47
C ILE A 168 2.42 5.55 16.89
N THR A 169 1.25 6.08 17.18
CA THR A 169 0.60 5.95 18.51
C THR A 169 0.11 4.54 18.81
#